data_d243a777c8ea044fd1d68c4f1d391cae
#
_entry.id   d243a777c8ea044fd1d68c4f1d391cae
#
_cell.length_a   1.000
_cell.length_b   1.000
_cell.length_c   1.000
_cell.angle_alpha   90.00
_cell.angle_beta   90.00
_cell.angle_gamma   90.00
#
_symmetry.space_group_name_H-M   'P 1'
#
loop_
_entity.id
_entity.type
_entity.pdbx_description
1 polymer ?
#
loop_
_entity_poly.entity_id
_entity_poly.type
_entity_poly.pdbx_seq_one_letter_code
_entity_poly.pdbx_strand_id
1 'polypeptide(L)'
;MSEKTTPSINELLDREAIRNLIISFNALGDRGRVAEMIQVFAPDATLKAVGQTAVGRADIATLLQANPLLPDHQVTRHHIGTQTVEISGDEAVARSYFSVLTNIGLDHHGVYIDHFRRQPGGAWLIVEREVRLDWQAANSVYAPLPVHDRARPQVSAGFPKMPNA
;
A
#
# COMPACT_ATOMS: atom_id res chain seq x y z
N MET A 1 -25.97 17.82 -13.39
CA MET A 1 -25.34 18.03 -12.06
C MET A 1 -25.70 16.81 -11.22
N SER A 2 -24.75 15.91 -10.98
CA SER A 2 -24.98 14.76 -10.08
C SER A 2 -24.98 15.29 -8.65
N GLU A 3 -26.08 15.09 -7.92
CA GLU A 3 -26.12 15.38 -6.49
C GLU A 3 -24.99 14.59 -5.80
N LYS A 4 -24.06 15.30 -5.16
CA LYS A 4 -23.10 14.68 -4.24
C LYS A 4 -23.91 14.15 -3.05
N THR A 5 -24.27 12.89 -3.10
CA THR A 5 -24.90 12.22 -1.95
C THR A 5 -23.92 12.20 -0.79
N THR A 6 -24.35 12.68 0.36
CA THR A 6 -23.55 12.55 1.60
C THR A 6 -23.29 11.07 1.87
N PRO A 7 -22.05 10.64 2.11
CA PRO A 7 -21.76 9.25 2.37
C PRO A 7 -22.48 8.77 3.63
N SER A 8 -22.95 7.54 3.63
CA SER A 8 -23.56 6.92 4.80
C SER A 8 -22.53 6.69 5.91
N ILE A 9 -22.99 6.54 7.15
CA ILE A 9 -22.10 6.22 8.29
C ILE A 9 -21.34 4.91 8.03
N ASN A 10 -21.95 3.92 7.41
CA ASN A 10 -21.33 2.66 7.07
C ASN A 10 -20.20 2.84 6.04
N GLU A 11 -20.43 3.67 5.03
CA GLU A 11 -19.39 4.00 4.05
C GLU A 11 -18.19 4.71 4.71
N LEU A 12 -18.44 5.61 5.67
CA LEU A 12 -17.37 6.26 6.42
C LEU A 12 -16.57 5.26 7.26
N LEU A 13 -17.24 4.31 7.92
CA LEU A 13 -16.60 3.25 8.69
C LEU A 13 -15.77 2.32 7.79
N ASP A 14 -16.29 1.98 6.62
CA ASP A 14 -15.57 1.19 5.62
C ASP A 14 -14.30 1.90 5.13
N ARG A 15 -14.41 3.18 4.81
CA ARG A 15 -13.26 4.00 4.39
C ARG A 15 -12.18 4.04 5.47
N GLU A 16 -12.59 4.19 6.73
CA GLU A 16 -11.68 4.21 7.86
C GLU A 16 -11.03 2.83 8.07
N ALA A 17 -11.80 1.74 7.98
CA ALA A 17 -11.26 0.38 8.07
C ALA A 17 -10.19 0.12 6.99
N ILE A 18 -10.44 0.52 5.74
CA ILE A 18 -9.49 0.41 4.63
C ILE A 18 -8.23 1.23 4.88
N ARG A 19 -8.37 2.49 5.34
CA ARG A 19 -7.23 3.35 5.68
C ARG A 19 -6.38 2.73 6.78
N ASN A 20 -7.01 2.16 7.79
CA ASN A 20 -6.32 1.51 8.90
C ASN A 20 -5.51 0.29 8.46
N LEU A 21 -5.94 -0.48 7.44
CA LEU A 21 -5.13 -1.57 6.87
C LEU A 21 -3.84 -1.03 6.23
N ILE A 22 -3.93 0.06 5.47
CA ILE A 22 -2.76 0.70 4.82
C ILE A 22 -1.79 1.22 5.87
N ILE A 23 -2.30 1.90 6.90
CA ILE A 23 -1.49 2.45 8.00
C ILE A 23 -0.85 1.32 8.81
N SER A 24 -1.60 0.28 9.14
CA SER A 24 -1.13 -0.85 9.95
C SER A 24 0.00 -1.60 9.25
N PHE A 25 -0.08 -1.81 7.92
CA PHE A 25 1.00 -2.41 7.15
C PHE A 25 2.33 -1.69 7.41
N ASN A 26 2.35 -0.38 7.29
CA ASN A 26 3.56 0.41 7.46
C ASN A 26 4.00 0.51 8.94
N ALA A 27 3.05 0.78 9.83
CA ALA A 27 3.36 0.91 11.26
C ALA A 27 3.90 -0.38 11.90
N LEU A 28 3.46 -1.53 11.41
CA LEU A 28 3.97 -2.83 11.85
C LEU A 28 5.29 -3.17 11.17
N GLY A 29 5.42 -2.88 9.87
CA GLY A 29 6.64 -3.06 9.10
C GLY A 29 7.82 -2.28 9.68
N ASP A 30 7.63 -1.00 9.99
CA ASP A 30 8.64 -0.13 10.61
C ASP A 30 9.14 -0.64 11.98
N ARG A 31 8.41 -1.57 12.59
CA ARG A 31 8.75 -2.21 13.87
C ARG A 31 9.23 -3.65 13.71
N GLY A 32 9.36 -4.16 12.49
CA GLY A 32 9.75 -5.53 12.21
C GLY A 32 8.68 -6.58 12.58
N ARG A 33 7.42 -6.18 12.83
CA ARG A 33 6.33 -7.06 13.25
C ARG A 33 5.67 -7.76 12.05
N VAL A 34 6.45 -8.49 11.25
CA VAL A 34 6.01 -9.08 9.98
C VAL A 34 4.84 -10.06 10.17
N ALA A 35 4.87 -10.86 11.22
CA ALA A 35 3.78 -11.83 11.52
C ALA A 35 2.41 -11.15 11.71
N GLU A 36 2.38 -9.94 12.24
CA GLU A 36 1.16 -9.15 12.41
C GLU A 36 0.86 -8.34 11.14
N MET A 37 1.89 -7.80 10.50
CA MET A 37 1.77 -7.04 9.27
C MET A 37 1.08 -7.83 8.15
N ILE A 38 1.40 -9.12 7.99
CA ILE A 38 0.78 -9.97 6.97
C ILE A 38 -0.72 -10.23 7.20
N GLN A 39 -1.25 -9.95 8.42
CA GLN A 39 -2.67 -10.15 8.70
C GLN A 39 -3.58 -9.12 8.00
N VAL A 40 -3.03 -8.00 7.50
CA VAL A 40 -3.80 -7.04 6.69
C VAL A 40 -4.15 -7.60 5.31
N PHE A 41 -3.46 -8.64 4.87
CA PHE A 41 -3.73 -9.32 3.59
C PHE A 41 -4.75 -10.44 3.72
N ALA A 42 -5.52 -10.67 2.66
CA ALA A 42 -6.30 -11.89 2.53
C ALA A 42 -5.38 -13.12 2.44
N PRO A 43 -5.85 -14.32 2.81
CA PRO A 43 -5.02 -15.53 2.74
C PRO A 43 -4.44 -15.81 1.33
N ASP A 44 -5.19 -15.43 0.29
CA ASP A 44 -4.90 -15.60 -1.13
C ASP A 44 -4.33 -14.34 -1.81
N ALA A 45 -3.95 -13.33 -1.05
CA ALA A 45 -3.53 -12.02 -1.56
C ALA A 45 -2.26 -12.09 -2.40
N THR A 46 -2.09 -11.10 -3.26
CA THR A 46 -0.88 -10.88 -4.06
C THR A 46 -0.17 -9.60 -3.63
N LEU A 47 1.13 -9.67 -3.41
CA LEU A 47 2.02 -8.53 -3.22
C LEU A 47 2.99 -8.44 -4.40
N LYS A 48 2.99 -7.30 -5.10
CA LYS A 48 3.95 -6.94 -6.13
C LYS A 48 4.85 -5.83 -5.59
N ALA A 49 6.08 -6.14 -5.28
CA ALA A 49 7.03 -5.18 -4.72
C ALA A 49 8.46 -5.50 -5.17
N VAL A 50 9.28 -4.48 -5.34
CA VAL A 50 10.71 -4.58 -5.70
C VAL A 50 11.00 -5.50 -6.91
N GLY A 51 10.12 -5.49 -7.90
CA GLY A 51 10.24 -6.33 -9.10
C GLY A 51 9.87 -7.80 -8.89
N GLN A 52 9.37 -8.16 -7.72
CA GLN A 52 8.95 -9.51 -7.37
C GLN A 52 7.44 -9.59 -7.14
N THR A 53 6.89 -10.80 -7.23
CA THR A 53 5.49 -11.10 -6.93
C THR A 53 5.43 -12.25 -5.93
N ALA A 54 4.71 -12.05 -4.84
CA ALA A 54 4.44 -13.06 -3.83
C ALA A 54 2.93 -13.32 -3.75
N VAL A 55 2.52 -14.58 -3.61
CA VAL A 55 1.10 -14.99 -3.55
C VAL A 55 0.83 -15.77 -2.28
N GLY A 56 -0.16 -15.31 -1.54
CA GLY A 56 -0.52 -15.84 -0.22
C GLY A 56 0.38 -15.30 0.90
N ARG A 57 -0.15 -15.33 2.12
CA ARG A 57 0.52 -14.75 3.29
C ARG A 57 1.92 -15.30 3.56
N ALA A 58 2.14 -16.60 3.30
CA ALA A 58 3.43 -17.22 3.57
C ALA A 58 4.53 -16.67 2.64
N ASP A 59 4.25 -16.57 1.35
CA ASP A 59 5.19 -16.04 0.37
C ASP A 59 5.39 -14.53 0.56
N ILE A 60 4.31 -13.80 0.90
CA ILE A 60 4.39 -12.37 1.27
C ILE A 60 5.30 -12.18 2.48
N ALA A 61 5.15 -12.99 3.52
CA ALA A 61 6.01 -12.92 4.71
C ALA A 61 7.47 -13.18 4.33
N THR A 62 7.74 -14.17 3.49
CA THR A 62 9.08 -14.50 3.00
C THR A 62 9.68 -13.33 2.21
N LEU A 63 8.93 -12.73 1.28
CA LEU A 63 9.36 -11.58 0.50
C LEU A 63 9.70 -10.37 1.40
N LEU A 64 8.85 -10.08 2.39
CA LEU A 64 9.05 -8.95 3.30
C LEU A 64 10.24 -9.17 4.25
N GLN A 65 10.50 -10.40 4.65
CA GLN A 65 11.64 -10.76 5.51
C GLN A 65 12.97 -10.83 4.73
N ALA A 66 12.91 -11.23 3.46
CA ALA A 66 14.10 -11.31 2.60
C ALA A 66 14.64 -9.94 2.18
N ASN A 67 13.81 -8.89 2.26
CA ASN A 67 14.29 -7.53 2.10
C ASN A 67 15.21 -7.23 3.30
N PRO A 68 16.55 -7.07 3.10
CA PRO A 68 17.43 -6.88 4.23
C PRO A 68 16.98 -5.65 4.99
N LEU A 69 16.39 -5.91 6.14
CA LEU A 69 16.06 -4.86 7.08
C LEU A 69 17.34 -4.06 7.30
N LEU A 70 17.17 -2.77 7.39
CA LEU A 70 18.27 -1.85 7.69
C LEU A 70 19.11 -2.41 8.83
N PRO A 71 20.42 -2.17 8.83
CA PRO A 71 21.27 -2.50 9.98
C PRO A 71 20.58 -2.08 11.28
N ASP A 72 20.70 -2.85 12.34
CA ASP A 72 19.99 -2.73 13.63
C ASP A 72 19.94 -1.30 14.22
N HIS A 73 20.83 -0.42 13.81
CA HIS A 73 20.93 0.96 14.27
C HIS A 73 20.24 1.99 13.34
N GLN A 74 19.60 1.56 12.26
CA GLN A 74 18.97 2.47 11.33
C GLN A 74 17.46 2.57 11.57
N VAL A 75 16.94 3.78 11.47
CA VAL A 75 15.52 4.06 11.61
C VAL A 75 14.88 4.12 10.24
N THR A 76 13.78 3.40 10.08
CA THR A 76 12.89 3.52 8.92
C THR A 76 11.54 4.04 9.38
N ARG A 77 10.97 5.00 8.66
CA ARG A 77 9.62 5.52 8.89
C ARG A 77 8.92 5.72 7.58
N HIS A 78 7.82 5.00 7.40
CA HIS A 78 6.92 5.21 6.28
C HIS A 78 5.90 6.30 6.64
N HIS A 79 5.80 7.29 5.79
CA HIS A 79 4.79 8.34 5.87
C HIS A 79 3.80 8.16 4.73
N ILE A 80 2.53 7.94 5.06
CA ILE A 80 1.45 7.85 4.09
C ILE A 80 0.87 9.25 3.90
N GLY A 81 0.93 9.73 2.68
CA GLY A 81 0.46 11.07 2.30
C GLY A 81 -0.93 11.05 1.67
N THR A 82 -1.05 11.70 0.49
CA THR A 82 -2.32 11.77 -0.26
C THR A 82 -2.88 10.38 -0.52
N GLN A 83 -4.17 10.21 -0.24
CA GLN A 83 -4.86 8.95 -0.36
C GLN A 83 -6.25 9.13 -0.96
N THR A 84 -6.61 8.27 -1.90
CA THR A 84 -7.97 8.09 -2.41
C THR A 84 -8.45 6.69 -2.09
N VAL A 85 -9.73 6.55 -1.78
CA VAL A 85 -10.40 5.26 -1.55
C VAL A 85 -11.72 5.29 -2.29
N GLU A 86 -11.96 4.30 -3.14
CA GLU A 86 -13.20 4.10 -3.88
C GLU A 86 -13.78 2.75 -3.49
N ILE A 87 -15.05 2.73 -3.08
CA ILE A 87 -15.75 1.53 -2.61
C ILE A 87 -16.89 1.23 -3.57
N SER A 88 -17.01 -0.04 -3.97
CA SER A 88 -18.09 -0.56 -4.82
C SER A 88 -18.57 -1.90 -4.25
N GLY A 89 -19.65 -1.87 -3.44
CA GLY A 89 -20.15 -3.06 -2.75
C GLY A 89 -19.12 -3.65 -1.79
N ASP A 90 -18.70 -4.90 -2.03
CA ASP A 90 -17.74 -5.62 -1.21
C ASP A 90 -16.30 -5.53 -1.75
N GLU A 91 -16.05 -4.67 -2.71
CA GLU A 91 -14.73 -4.39 -3.27
C GLU A 91 -14.35 -2.92 -3.09
N ALA A 92 -13.07 -2.64 -2.96
CA ALA A 92 -12.55 -1.29 -2.92
C ALA A 92 -11.17 -1.20 -3.57
N VAL A 93 -10.85 0.00 -4.05
CA VAL A 93 -9.52 0.35 -4.56
C VAL A 93 -9.02 1.56 -3.80
N ALA A 94 -7.75 1.54 -3.40
CA ALA A 94 -7.09 2.71 -2.87
C ALA A 94 -5.78 3.01 -3.61
N ARG A 95 -5.45 4.29 -3.66
CA ARG A 95 -4.16 4.78 -4.10
C ARG A 95 -3.59 5.68 -3.00
N SER A 96 -2.37 5.37 -2.56
CA SER A 96 -1.74 6.10 -1.46
C SER A 96 -0.31 6.46 -1.83
N TYR A 97 0.08 7.72 -1.66
CA TYR A 97 1.48 8.10 -1.77
C TYR A 97 2.20 7.76 -0.48
N PHE A 98 3.41 7.23 -0.59
CA PHE A 98 4.26 6.98 0.56
C PHE A 98 5.63 7.65 0.39
N SER A 99 6.23 8.00 1.50
CA SER A 99 7.61 8.44 1.61
C SER A 99 8.30 7.67 2.71
N VAL A 100 9.53 7.27 2.49
CA VAL A 100 10.34 6.56 3.48
C VAL A 100 11.45 7.49 3.95
N LEU A 101 11.48 7.74 5.23
CA LEU A 101 12.54 8.48 5.90
C LEU A 101 13.45 7.50 6.62
N THR A 102 14.74 7.73 6.48
CA THR A 102 15.81 7.01 7.19
C THR A 102 16.77 8.01 7.84
N ASN A 103 17.89 7.54 8.34
CA ASN A 103 18.94 8.42 8.90
C ASN A 103 19.58 9.38 7.87
N ILE A 104 19.34 9.21 6.58
CA ILE A 104 19.75 10.16 5.53
C ILE A 104 18.67 11.21 5.19
N GLY A 105 17.53 11.18 5.86
CA GLY A 105 16.33 11.96 5.50
C GLY A 105 15.43 11.20 4.56
N LEU A 106 14.89 11.85 3.49
CA LEU A 106 14.08 11.19 2.48
C LEU A 106 14.96 10.20 1.70
N ASP A 107 14.61 8.92 1.81
CA ASP A 107 15.34 7.83 1.17
C ASP A 107 14.72 7.46 -0.19
N HIS A 108 13.42 7.17 -0.19
CA HIS A 108 12.68 6.89 -1.42
C HIS A 108 11.19 7.21 -1.23
N HIS A 109 10.46 7.32 -2.32
CA HIS A 109 9.01 7.50 -2.29
C HIS A 109 8.33 6.87 -3.51
N GLY A 110 7.03 6.71 -3.40
CA GLY A 110 6.25 6.11 -4.46
C GLY A 110 4.76 6.04 -4.15
N VAL A 111 4.11 5.05 -4.71
CA VAL A 111 2.68 4.84 -4.59
C VAL A 111 2.35 3.38 -4.30
N TYR A 112 1.41 3.16 -3.40
CA TYR A 112 0.69 1.90 -3.25
C TYR A 112 -0.58 1.96 -4.09
N ILE A 113 -0.84 0.87 -4.81
CA ILE A 113 -2.10 0.61 -5.49
C ILE A 113 -2.66 -0.65 -4.85
N ASP A 114 -3.77 -0.50 -4.12
CA ASP A 114 -4.35 -1.55 -3.30
C ASP A 114 -5.74 -1.90 -3.78
N HIS A 115 -6.03 -3.20 -3.87
CA HIS A 115 -7.36 -3.75 -4.02
C HIS A 115 -7.77 -4.43 -2.73
N PHE A 116 -9.00 -4.24 -2.32
CA PHE A 116 -9.56 -4.77 -1.08
C PHE A 116 -10.82 -5.57 -1.37
N ARG A 117 -11.09 -6.54 -0.52
CA ARG A 117 -12.33 -7.32 -0.52
C ARG A 117 -12.86 -7.44 0.90
N ARG A 118 -14.17 -7.22 1.04
CA ARG A 118 -14.87 -7.48 2.29
C ARG A 118 -15.01 -8.99 2.47
N GLN A 119 -14.63 -9.48 3.62
CA GLN A 119 -14.73 -10.88 3.98
C GLN A 119 -16.14 -11.22 4.48
N PRO A 120 -16.54 -12.50 4.48
CA PRO A 120 -17.87 -12.91 4.98
C PRO A 120 -18.23 -12.42 6.39
N GLY A 121 -17.24 -12.15 7.22
CA GLY A 121 -17.41 -11.56 8.56
C GLY A 121 -17.49 -10.04 8.60
N GLY A 122 -17.50 -9.35 7.41
CA GLY A 122 -17.59 -7.90 7.27
C GLY A 122 -16.25 -7.16 7.32
N ALA A 123 -15.16 -7.82 7.70
CA ALA A 123 -13.83 -7.22 7.75
C ALA A 123 -13.27 -6.99 6.32
N TRP A 124 -12.63 -5.86 6.09
CA TRP A 124 -11.87 -5.60 4.87
C TRP A 124 -10.48 -6.21 4.97
N LEU A 125 -9.97 -6.77 3.86
CA LEU A 125 -8.58 -7.22 3.72
C LEU A 125 -8.02 -6.80 2.35
N ILE A 126 -6.70 -6.61 2.28
CA ILE A 126 -5.99 -6.37 1.03
C ILE A 126 -5.93 -7.69 0.25
N VAL A 127 -6.43 -7.71 -0.99
CA VAL A 127 -6.32 -8.87 -1.91
C VAL A 127 -5.20 -8.70 -2.93
N GLU A 128 -4.85 -7.46 -3.26
CA GLU A 128 -3.67 -7.16 -4.06
C GLU A 128 -3.06 -5.83 -3.60
N ARG A 129 -1.73 -5.80 -3.50
CA ARG A 129 -0.95 -4.58 -3.34
C ARG A 129 0.13 -4.54 -4.40
N GLU A 130 0.22 -3.44 -5.13
CA GLU A 130 1.34 -3.11 -5.97
C GLU A 130 2.10 -1.92 -5.39
N VAL A 131 3.41 -2.10 -5.18
CA VAL A 131 4.32 -1.04 -4.73
C VAL A 131 5.10 -0.52 -5.93
N ARG A 132 4.90 0.74 -6.28
CA ARG A 132 5.64 1.42 -7.35
C ARG A 132 6.50 2.52 -6.75
N LEU A 133 7.80 2.45 -7.00
CA LEU A 133 8.70 3.54 -6.64
C LEU A 133 8.71 4.60 -7.73
N ASP A 134 8.65 5.83 -7.29
CA ASP A 134 8.77 7.00 -8.17
C ASP A 134 10.19 7.58 -8.17
N TRP A 135 10.92 7.41 -7.06
CA TRP A 135 12.26 7.94 -6.89
C TRP A 135 12.98 7.26 -5.71
N GLN A 136 14.31 7.20 -5.80
CA GLN A 136 15.21 6.75 -4.74
C GLN A 136 16.43 7.66 -4.68
N ALA A 137 16.91 8.00 -3.47
CA ALA A 137 18.10 8.79 -3.25
C ALA A 137 19.35 8.06 -3.76
N ALA A 138 20.30 8.79 -4.34
CA ALA A 138 21.56 8.19 -4.81
C ALA A 138 22.40 7.59 -3.67
N ASN A 139 22.24 8.11 -2.46
CA ASN A 139 22.86 7.62 -1.23
C ASN A 139 21.90 6.81 -0.35
N SER A 140 20.86 6.24 -0.95
CA SER A 140 19.88 5.39 -0.25
C SER A 140 20.58 4.32 0.59
N VAL A 141 19.99 4.03 1.73
CA VAL A 141 20.46 2.92 2.59
C VAL A 141 19.97 1.55 2.10
N TYR A 142 19.06 1.54 1.14
CA TYR A 142 18.60 0.34 0.44
C TYR A 142 19.42 0.10 -0.82
N ALA A 143 19.50 -1.17 -1.24
CA ALA A 143 20.01 -1.51 -2.56
C ALA A 143 19.19 -0.80 -3.66
N PRO A 144 19.72 -0.62 -4.88
CA PRO A 144 18.97 -0.04 -5.98
C PRO A 144 17.63 -0.75 -6.18
N LEU A 145 16.55 0.02 -6.10
CA LEU A 145 15.18 -0.45 -6.26
C LEU A 145 14.68 -0.13 -7.67
N PRO A 146 13.79 -0.94 -8.25
CA PRO A 146 13.21 -0.66 -9.56
C PRO A 146 12.31 0.58 -9.49
N VAL A 147 12.79 1.70 -10.01
CA VAL A 147 12.05 2.94 -10.13
C VAL A 147 11.22 2.92 -11.41
N HIS A 148 9.95 3.30 -11.33
CA HIS A 148 9.09 3.40 -12.50
C HIS A 148 9.51 4.57 -13.39
N ASP A 149 9.66 4.29 -14.70
CA ASP A 149 9.83 5.33 -15.70
C ASP A 149 8.54 6.15 -15.82
N ARG A 150 8.62 7.41 -15.40
CA ARG A 150 7.51 8.37 -15.47
C ARG A 150 7.28 8.96 -16.87
N ALA A 151 8.14 8.66 -17.85
CA ALA A 151 8.02 9.20 -19.21
C ALA A 151 6.71 8.77 -19.90
N ARG A 152 5.98 7.83 -19.32
CA ARG A 152 4.62 7.44 -19.77
C ARG A 152 3.64 7.63 -18.63
N PRO A 153 2.64 8.52 -18.75
CA PRO A 153 1.51 8.50 -17.83
C PRO A 153 0.83 7.14 -17.95
N GLN A 154 1.13 6.25 -17.02
CA GLN A 154 0.40 5.00 -16.93
C GLN A 154 -0.98 5.31 -16.37
N VAL A 155 -1.93 5.47 -17.27
CA VAL A 155 -3.34 5.29 -16.91
C VAL A 155 -3.45 3.84 -16.49
N SER A 156 -3.43 3.58 -15.19
CA SER A 156 -3.69 2.24 -14.69
C SER A 156 -5.07 1.82 -15.19
N ALA A 157 -5.11 0.83 -16.08
CA ALA A 157 -6.35 0.15 -16.41
C ALA A 157 -6.88 -0.43 -15.09
N GLY A 158 -7.92 0.15 -14.52
CA GLY A 158 -8.48 -0.31 -13.25
C GLY A 158 -8.88 0.78 -12.26
N PHE A 159 -8.48 2.04 -12.48
CA PHE A 159 -9.13 3.11 -11.76
C PHE A 159 -10.50 3.38 -12.40
N PRO A 160 -11.61 3.23 -11.66
CA PRO A 160 -12.87 3.76 -12.14
C PRO A 160 -12.64 5.24 -12.47
N LYS A 161 -13.15 5.69 -13.62
CA LYS A 161 -13.12 7.11 -13.96
C LYS A 161 -13.78 7.85 -12.81
N MET A 162 -13.05 8.78 -12.19
CA MET A 162 -13.69 9.71 -11.24
C MET A 162 -14.93 10.29 -11.93
N PRO A 163 -16.09 10.23 -11.30
CA PRO A 163 -17.24 10.95 -11.83
C PRO A 163 -16.82 12.41 -11.98
N ASN A 164 -17.03 12.97 -13.14
CA ASN A 164 -16.62 14.33 -13.47
C ASN A 164 -16.93 15.29 -12.32
N ALA A 165 -15.88 15.97 -11.85
CA ALA A 165 -15.98 17.06 -10.89
C ALA A 165 -16.86 18.18 -11.45
#